data_483d9509139e55ea52bb008beb3958a2
#
_entry.id   483d9509139e55ea52bb008beb3958a2
#
_cell.length_a   1.000
_cell.length_b   1.000
_cell.length_c   1.000
_cell.angle_alpha   90.00
_cell.angle_beta   90.00
_cell.angle_gamma   90.00
#
_symmetry.space_group_name_H-M   'P 1'
#
loop_
_entity.id
_entity.type
_entity.pdbx_description
1 polymer ?
#
loop_
_entity_poly.entity_id
_entity_poly.type
_entity_poly.pdbx_seq_one_letter_code
_entity_poly.pdbx_strand_id
1 'polypeptide(L)'
;MSARRQRQMCIRDRFNSGKLALISDITERQAALNQFVIEGSSIFVKLCYSGLFLVVVIILLILTQKALYSPWGRMMRAIRDNEEAANAMGKNVVKQHLLIFVLGSAIVGIAGAMLVTQDGLFTPGSYRPLRYTFLIWVMVIVGGSGNNFGAILGGFVVWFLWIEAAPIGLYLVNLTTAGLEDTHFLKVHLIESVPYFRFLM
;
A
#
# COMPACT_ATOMS: atom_id res chain seq x y z
N MET A 1 -28.63 -59.36 25.98
CA MET A 1 -27.34 -58.63 26.27
C MET A 1 -27.31 -58.36 27.76
N SER A 2 -26.24 -58.72 28.47
CA SER A 2 -26.23 -58.58 29.92
C SER A 2 -26.02 -57.13 30.34
N ALA A 3 -26.73 -56.65 31.36
CA ALA A 3 -26.63 -55.29 31.91
C ALA A 3 -25.19 -54.88 32.25
N ARG A 4 -24.30 -55.81 32.47
CA ARG A 4 -22.88 -55.59 32.69
C ARG A 4 -22.16 -55.12 31.47
N ARG A 5 -22.50 -55.60 30.26
CA ARG A 5 -21.94 -55.11 28.96
C ARG A 5 -22.42 -53.72 28.62
N GLN A 6 -23.70 -53.40 28.92
CA GLN A 6 -24.21 -52.04 28.67
C GLN A 6 -23.53 -51.01 29.58
N ARG A 7 -23.27 -51.30 30.84
CA ARG A 7 -22.54 -50.38 31.73
C ARG A 7 -21.08 -50.15 31.27
N GLN A 8 -20.41 -51.20 30.84
CA GLN A 8 -19.03 -51.07 30.33
C GLN A 8 -18.98 -50.27 29.03
N MET A 9 -19.99 -50.39 28.18
CA MET A 9 -20.09 -49.60 26.94
C MET A 9 -20.34 -48.12 27.23
N CYS A 10 -21.28 -47.81 28.12
CA CYS A 10 -21.55 -46.43 28.54
C CYS A 10 -20.35 -45.74 29.21
N ILE A 11 -19.58 -46.46 30.03
CA ILE A 11 -18.40 -45.92 30.69
C ILE A 11 -17.31 -45.65 29.66
N ARG A 12 -17.12 -46.53 28.69
CA ARG A 12 -16.14 -46.39 27.62
C ARG A 12 -16.48 -45.22 26.66
N ASP A 13 -17.76 -45.05 26.34
CA ASP A 13 -18.22 -43.96 25.47
C ASP A 13 -18.10 -42.61 26.17
N ARG A 14 -18.39 -42.54 27.49
CA ARG A 14 -18.20 -41.31 28.25
C ARG A 14 -16.73 -40.96 28.44
N PHE A 15 -15.85 -41.93 28.57
CA PHE A 15 -14.40 -41.72 28.65
C PHE A 15 -13.81 -41.30 27.32
N ASN A 16 -14.30 -41.86 26.21
CA ASN A 16 -13.89 -41.46 24.86
C ASN A 16 -14.42 -40.09 24.47
N SER A 17 -15.66 -39.72 24.84
CA SER A 17 -16.18 -38.37 24.57
C SER A 17 -15.44 -37.30 25.38
N GLY A 18 -15.04 -37.58 26.62
CA GLY A 18 -14.22 -36.70 27.42
C GLY A 18 -12.81 -36.50 26.82
N LYS A 19 -12.17 -37.54 26.31
CA LYS A 19 -10.90 -37.45 25.62
C LYS A 19 -11.00 -36.70 24.30
N LEU A 20 -12.05 -36.93 23.51
CA LEU A 20 -12.32 -36.22 22.27
C LEU A 20 -12.57 -34.74 22.52
N ALA A 21 -13.33 -34.38 23.55
CA ALA A 21 -13.53 -32.98 23.94
C ALA A 21 -12.22 -32.32 24.39
N LEU A 22 -11.36 -33.00 25.12
CA LEU A 22 -10.06 -32.48 25.54
C LEU A 22 -9.11 -32.30 24.35
N ILE A 23 -9.15 -33.21 23.38
CA ILE A 23 -8.34 -33.12 22.16
C ILE A 23 -8.82 -31.94 21.27
N SER A 24 -10.14 -31.74 21.15
CA SER A 24 -10.68 -30.59 20.40
C SER A 24 -10.30 -29.27 21.06
N ASP A 25 -10.36 -29.15 22.36
CA ASP A 25 -9.96 -27.95 23.10
C ASP A 25 -8.45 -27.66 22.94
N ILE A 26 -7.61 -28.69 22.98
CA ILE A 26 -6.17 -28.54 22.75
C ILE A 26 -5.87 -28.13 21.31
N THR A 27 -6.55 -28.71 20.32
CA THR A 27 -6.36 -28.35 18.90
C THR A 27 -6.84 -26.95 18.58
N GLU A 28 -7.96 -26.52 19.15
CA GLU A 28 -8.47 -25.15 19.02
C GLU A 28 -7.53 -24.14 19.67
N ARG A 29 -7.00 -24.45 20.87
CA ARG A 29 -5.97 -23.61 21.50
C ARG A 29 -4.69 -23.50 20.69
N GLN A 30 -4.20 -24.61 20.13
CA GLN A 30 -3.01 -24.59 19.28
C GLN A 30 -3.26 -23.81 17.99
N ALA A 31 -4.43 -23.96 17.37
CA ALA A 31 -4.82 -23.19 16.21
C ALA A 31 -4.86 -21.67 16.50
N ALA A 32 -5.46 -21.28 17.63
CA ALA A 32 -5.50 -19.90 18.06
C ALA A 32 -4.09 -19.33 18.33
N LEU A 33 -3.24 -20.08 19.04
CA LEU A 33 -1.86 -19.68 19.30
C LEU A 33 -1.06 -19.53 18.00
N ASN A 34 -1.20 -20.47 17.07
CA ASN A 34 -0.54 -20.38 15.77
C ASN A 34 -1.02 -19.16 14.97
N GLN A 35 -2.30 -18.83 15.03
CA GLN A 35 -2.86 -17.66 14.39
C GLN A 35 -2.28 -16.37 14.99
N PHE A 36 -2.21 -16.26 16.31
CA PHE A 36 -1.57 -15.13 16.99
C PHE A 36 -0.09 -14.98 16.63
N VAL A 37 0.64 -16.08 16.54
CA VAL A 37 2.07 -16.05 16.14
C VAL A 37 2.22 -15.61 14.69
N ILE A 38 1.37 -16.11 13.79
CA ILE A 38 1.39 -15.73 12.37
C ILE A 38 1.02 -14.24 12.21
N GLU A 39 -0.01 -13.77 12.88
CA GLU A 39 -0.41 -12.36 12.86
C GLU A 39 0.69 -11.45 13.44
N GLY A 40 1.22 -11.81 14.61
CA GLY A 40 2.31 -11.05 15.24
C GLY A 40 3.57 -10.99 14.39
N SER A 41 3.96 -12.11 13.80
CA SER A 41 5.12 -12.16 12.90
C SER A 41 4.89 -11.35 11.62
N SER A 42 3.68 -11.38 11.06
CA SER A 42 3.35 -10.61 9.87
C SER A 42 3.37 -9.10 10.11
N ILE A 43 2.89 -8.65 11.27
CA ILE A 43 2.93 -7.24 11.69
C ILE A 43 4.37 -6.79 11.88
N PHE A 44 5.18 -7.59 12.57
CA PHE A 44 6.60 -7.29 12.79
C PHE A 44 7.36 -7.16 11.47
N VAL A 45 7.17 -8.11 10.56
CA VAL A 45 7.81 -8.08 9.24
C VAL A 45 7.39 -6.85 8.44
N LYS A 46 6.09 -6.51 8.41
CA LYS A 46 5.59 -5.30 7.74
C LYS A 46 6.18 -4.03 8.34
N LEU A 47 6.35 -3.98 9.65
CA LEU A 47 6.94 -2.84 10.34
C LEU A 47 8.42 -2.69 10.02
N CYS A 48 9.17 -3.79 9.92
CA CYS A 48 10.56 -3.79 9.49
C CYS A 48 10.71 -3.29 8.03
N TYR A 49 9.85 -3.76 7.11
CA TYR A 49 9.85 -3.27 5.73
C TYR A 49 9.48 -1.79 5.64
N SER A 50 8.48 -1.34 6.41
CA SER A 50 8.11 0.08 6.46
C SER A 50 9.28 0.95 6.95
N GLY A 51 9.99 0.50 7.99
CA GLY A 51 11.19 1.17 8.49
C GLY A 51 12.30 1.25 7.44
N LEU A 52 12.55 0.14 6.74
CA LEU A 52 13.53 0.10 5.66
C LEU A 52 13.15 1.05 4.52
N PHE A 53 11.88 1.09 4.12
CA PHE A 53 11.41 2.00 3.07
C PHE A 53 11.55 3.46 3.48
N LEU A 54 11.24 3.79 4.74
CA LEU A 54 11.43 5.13 5.26
C LEU A 54 12.91 5.55 5.20
N VAL A 55 13.84 4.68 5.56
CA VAL A 55 15.27 4.94 5.46
C VAL A 55 15.69 5.19 4.01
N VAL A 56 15.22 4.38 3.06
CA VAL A 56 15.51 4.58 1.62
C VAL A 56 14.98 5.93 1.13
N VAL A 57 13.77 6.31 1.51
CA VAL A 57 13.18 7.61 1.14
C VAL A 57 14.00 8.76 1.73
N ILE A 58 14.43 8.68 2.99
CA ILE A 58 15.29 9.71 3.61
C ILE A 58 16.61 9.83 2.87
N ILE A 59 17.25 8.71 2.54
CA ILE A 59 18.51 8.71 1.78
C ILE A 59 18.32 9.38 0.42
N LEU A 60 17.28 9.02 -0.31
CA LEU A 60 16.95 9.61 -1.61
C LEU A 60 16.68 11.11 -1.50
N LEU A 61 15.98 11.55 -0.45
CA LEU A 61 15.75 12.97 -0.19
C LEU A 61 17.05 13.73 0.04
N ILE A 62 17.94 13.20 0.87
CA ILE A 62 19.23 13.84 1.14
C ILE A 62 20.07 13.92 -0.15
N LEU A 63 20.09 12.85 -0.94
CA LEU A 63 20.82 12.80 -2.19
C LEU A 63 20.27 13.79 -3.22
N THR A 64 18.96 13.84 -3.40
CA THR A 64 18.31 14.77 -4.34
C THR A 64 18.49 16.22 -3.90
N GLN A 65 18.38 16.53 -2.61
CA GLN A 65 18.65 17.86 -2.08
C GLN A 65 20.10 18.28 -2.37
N LYS A 66 21.07 17.43 -2.03
CA LYS A 66 22.48 17.71 -2.31
C LYS A 66 22.73 17.90 -3.81
N ALA A 67 22.12 17.07 -4.67
CA ALA A 67 22.25 17.18 -6.11
C ALA A 67 21.68 18.51 -6.63
N LEU A 68 20.52 18.94 -6.15
CA LEU A 68 19.89 20.21 -6.56
C LEU A 68 20.69 21.46 -6.16
N TYR A 69 21.35 21.43 -5.00
CA TYR A 69 22.20 22.56 -4.55
C TYR A 69 23.63 22.51 -5.09
N SER A 70 24.01 21.42 -5.75
CA SER A 70 25.33 21.26 -6.38
C SER A 70 25.50 22.12 -7.65
N PRO A 71 26.72 22.28 -8.18
CA PRO A 71 26.94 22.89 -9.49
C PRO A 71 26.19 22.20 -10.62
N TRP A 72 26.00 20.88 -10.49
CA TRP A 72 25.23 20.08 -11.43
C TRP A 72 23.75 20.49 -11.44
N GLY A 73 23.12 20.66 -10.28
CA GLY A 73 21.72 21.09 -10.17
C GLY A 73 21.50 22.53 -10.71
N ARG A 74 22.49 23.41 -10.57
CA ARG A 74 22.42 24.74 -11.19
C ARG A 74 22.47 24.65 -12.71
N MET A 75 23.34 23.83 -13.25
CA MET A 75 23.43 23.56 -14.69
C MET A 75 22.11 22.97 -15.23
N MET A 76 21.49 22.04 -14.51
CA MET A 76 20.22 21.46 -14.92
C MET A 76 19.08 22.48 -14.96
N ARG A 77 19.05 23.41 -14.01
CA ARG A 77 18.06 24.52 -14.03
C ARG A 77 18.31 25.44 -15.24
N ALA A 78 19.55 25.76 -15.54
CA ALA A 78 19.88 26.56 -16.73
C ALA A 78 19.46 25.88 -18.06
N ILE A 79 19.66 24.56 -18.17
CA ILE A 79 19.20 23.78 -19.33
C ILE A 79 17.67 23.80 -19.42
N ARG A 80 16.95 23.62 -18.30
CA ARG A 80 15.50 23.68 -18.26
C ARG A 80 14.95 25.05 -18.70
N ASP A 81 15.61 26.12 -18.27
CA ASP A 81 15.16 27.48 -18.54
C ASP A 81 15.44 27.90 -20.00
N ASN A 82 16.61 27.52 -20.54
CA ASN A 82 16.94 27.76 -21.96
C ASN A 82 18.00 26.75 -22.44
N GLU A 83 17.55 25.73 -23.17
CA GLU A 83 18.39 24.67 -23.73
C GLU A 83 19.40 25.15 -24.77
N GLU A 84 18.96 26.07 -25.66
CA GLU A 84 19.80 26.62 -26.73
C GLU A 84 20.96 27.45 -26.17
N ALA A 85 20.65 28.29 -25.18
CA ALA A 85 21.69 29.10 -24.53
C ALA A 85 22.69 28.23 -23.78
N ALA A 86 22.24 27.17 -23.09
CA ALA A 86 23.12 26.24 -22.41
C ALA A 86 24.03 25.48 -23.38
N ASN A 87 23.52 25.10 -24.54
CA ASN A 87 24.28 24.46 -25.62
C ASN A 87 25.31 25.39 -26.21
N ALA A 88 24.94 26.66 -26.47
CA ALA A 88 25.84 27.68 -26.95
C ALA A 88 27.01 27.97 -26.00
N MET A 89 26.80 27.79 -24.70
CA MET A 89 27.86 27.87 -23.68
C MET A 89 28.72 26.60 -23.57
N GLY A 90 28.64 25.70 -24.55
CA GLY A 90 29.46 24.48 -24.62
C GLY A 90 29.03 23.36 -23.70
N LYS A 91 27.81 23.38 -23.15
CA LYS A 91 27.28 22.30 -22.34
C LYS A 91 26.64 21.20 -23.20
N ASN A 92 27.03 19.96 -23.00
CA ASN A 92 26.41 18.83 -23.70
C ASN A 92 25.05 18.48 -23.07
N VAL A 93 23.98 19.10 -23.60
CA VAL A 93 22.62 18.98 -23.12
C VAL A 93 22.10 17.54 -23.23
N VAL A 94 22.37 16.88 -24.36
CA VAL A 94 21.93 15.49 -24.60
C VAL A 94 22.50 14.53 -23.55
N LYS A 95 23.80 14.68 -23.23
CA LYS A 95 24.42 13.84 -22.17
C LYS A 95 23.77 14.07 -20.80
N GLN A 96 23.40 15.32 -20.50
CA GLN A 96 22.76 15.62 -19.22
C GLN A 96 21.33 15.06 -19.14
N HIS A 97 20.55 15.17 -20.21
CA HIS A 97 19.22 14.55 -20.28
C HIS A 97 19.30 13.04 -20.13
N LEU A 98 20.25 12.39 -20.80
CA LEU A 98 20.47 10.95 -20.67
C LEU A 98 20.83 10.55 -19.23
N LEU A 99 21.67 11.33 -18.57
CA LEU A 99 22.08 11.08 -17.20
C LEU A 99 20.89 11.18 -16.23
N ILE A 100 20.03 12.20 -16.38
CA ILE A 100 18.81 12.31 -15.56
C ILE A 100 17.87 11.15 -15.84
N PHE A 101 17.71 10.77 -17.10
CA PHE A 101 16.84 9.64 -17.46
C PHE A 101 17.33 8.33 -16.82
N VAL A 102 18.62 8.04 -16.85
CA VAL A 102 19.21 6.85 -16.23
C VAL A 102 19.05 6.88 -14.71
N LEU A 103 19.34 8.03 -14.06
CA LEU A 103 19.17 8.17 -12.62
C LEU A 103 17.69 8.04 -12.20
N GLY A 104 16.79 8.67 -12.94
CA GLY A 104 15.36 8.59 -12.67
C GLY A 104 14.83 7.16 -12.81
N SER A 105 15.19 6.46 -13.88
CA SER A 105 14.78 5.07 -14.09
C SER A 105 15.36 4.12 -13.02
N ALA A 106 16.59 4.36 -12.55
CA ALA A 106 17.15 3.59 -11.44
C ALA A 106 16.36 3.76 -10.14
N ILE A 107 15.96 5.00 -9.80
CA ILE A 107 15.14 5.29 -8.62
C ILE A 107 13.75 4.64 -8.74
N VAL A 108 13.12 4.72 -9.90
CA VAL A 108 11.84 4.06 -10.17
C VAL A 108 11.97 2.54 -10.07
N GLY A 109 13.08 1.95 -10.52
CA GLY A 109 13.37 0.53 -10.35
C GLY A 109 13.44 0.11 -8.88
N ILE A 110 14.10 0.90 -8.03
CA ILE A 110 14.14 0.67 -6.58
C ILE A 110 12.74 0.75 -5.98
N ALA A 111 11.95 1.77 -6.34
CA ALA A 111 10.59 1.92 -5.87
C ALA A 111 9.68 0.75 -6.29
N GLY A 112 9.84 0.25 -7.53
CA GLY A 112 9.15 -0.94 -8.01
C GLY A 112 9.50 -2.21 -7.23
N ALA A 113 10.78 -2.42 -6.91
CA ALA A 113 11.21 -3.54 -6.08
C ALA A 113 10.62 -3.46 -4.67
N MET A 114 10.58 -2.27 -4.06
CA MET A 114 9.95 -2.03 -2.77
C MET A 114 8.45 -2.34 -2.78
N LEU A 115 7.74 -1.94 -3.84
CA LEU A 115 6.30 -2.23 -4.01
C LEU A 115 6.05 -3.75 -4.04
N VAL A 116 6.80 -4.48 -4.88
CA VAL A 116 6.66 -5.94 -5.03
C VAL A 116 6.96 -6.67 -3.73
N THR A 117 7.98 -6.25 -2.97
CA THR A 117 8.30 -6.87 -1.68
C THR A 117 7.22 -6.64 -0.63
N GLN A 118 6.54 -5.49 -0.68
CA GLN A 118 5.44 -5.20 0.24
C GLN A 118 4.18 -5.99 -0.08
N ASP A 119 3.85 -6.12 -1.37
CA ASP A 119 2.68 -6.88 -1.82
C ASP A 119 2.87 -8.40 -1.65
N GLY A 120 4.11 -8.89 -1.59
CA GLY A 120 4.45 -10.30 -1.45
C GLY A 120 4.06 -11.16 -2.65
N LEU A 121 3.53 -10.57 -3.71
CA LEU A 121 3.02 -11.24 -4.90
C LEU A 121 3.39 -10.44 -6.15
N PHE A 122 4.09 -11.09 -7.07
CA PHE A 122 4.38 -10.51 -8.37
C PHE A 122 3.53 -11.20 -9.44
N THR A 123 2.47 -10.52 -9.87
CA THR A 123 1.70 -10.94 -11.03
C THR A 123 1.68 -9.85 -12.09
N PRO A 124 1.73 -10.17 -13.38
CA PRO A 124 1.69 -9.17 -14.46
C PRO A 124 0.46 -8.27 -14.41
N GLY A 125 -0.65 -8.76 -13.82
CA GLY A 125 -1.89 -8.01 -13.65
C GLY A 125 -1.94 -7.10 -12.42
N SER A 126 -1.01 -7.24 -11.47
CA SER A 126 -0.98 -6.42 -10.24
C SER A 126 -0.62 -4.97 -10.52
N TYR A 127 0.23 -4.74 -11.51
CA TYR A 127 0.63 -3.40 -11.91
C TYR A 127 -0.16 -2.93 -13.14
N ARG A 128 -1.06 -1.98 -12.93
CA ARG A 128 -1.76 -1.28 -14.02
C ARG A 128 -1.06 0.05 -14.31
N PRO A 129 -0.27 0.15 -15.40
CA PRO A 129 0.59 1.31 -15.64
C PRO A 129 -0.18 2.63 -15.66
N LEU A 130 -1.32 2.66 -16.33
CA LEU A 130 -2.15 3.86 -16.46
C LEU A 130 -2.59 4.42 -15.10
N ARG A 131 -3.03 3.55 -14.17
CA ARG A 131 -3.49 3.95 -12.84
C ARG A 131 -2.36 4.52 -11.99
N TYR A 132 -1.23 3.80 -11.92
CA TYR A 132 -0.11 4.22 -11.08
C TYR A 132 0.57 5.47 -11.64
N THR A 133 0.74 5.57 -12.95
CA THR A 133 1.34 6.74 -13.59
C THR A 133 0.49 7.98 -13.37
N PHE A 134 -0.83 7.86 -13.54
CA PHE A 134 -1.75 8.97 -13.31
C PHE A 134 -1.73 9.43 -11.85
N LEU A 135 -1.78 8.51 -10.90
CA LEU A 135 -1.69 8.83 -9.46
C LEU A 135 -0.39 9.57 -9.13
N ILE A 136 0.76 9.13 -9.64
CA ILE A 136 2.05 9.80 -9.43
C ILE A 136 2.02 11.23 -9.98
N TRP A 137 1.42 11.44 -11.15
CA TRP A 137 1.28 12.78 -11.72
C TRP A 137 0.44 13.70 -10.83
N VAL A 138 -0.71 13.21 -10.35
CA VAL A 138 -1.56 13.96 -9.43
C VAL A 138 -0.82 14.27 -8.13
N MET A 139 -0.07 13.32 -7.56
CA MET A 139 0.74 13.53 -6.35
C MET A 139 1.76 14.66 -6.54
N VAL A 140 2.44 14.68 -7.67
CA VAL A 140 3.44 15.73 -7.97
C VAL A 140 2.79 17.08 -8.21
N ILE A 141 1.65 17.13 -8.90
CA ILE A 141 0.92 18.38 -9.16
C ILE A 141 0.36 18.97 -7.87
N VAL A 142 -0.31 18.16 -7.04
CA VAL A 142 -0.89 18.58 -5.75
C VAL A 142 0.20 19.02 -4.78
N GLY A 143 1.33 18.33 -4.75
CA GLY A 143 2.45 18.66 -3.89
C GLY A 143 3.27 19.86 -4.34
N GLY A 144 3.11 20.30 -5.60
CA GLY A 144 3.88 21.37 -6.21
C GLY A 144 5.14 20.88 -6.92
N SER A 145 5.15 21.01 -8.24
CA SER A 145 6.29 20.66 -9.09
C SER A 145 7.48 21.58 -8.81
N GLY A 146 8.62 21.00 -8.49
CA GLY A 146 9.87 21.74 -8.24
C GLY A 146 10.33 21.79 -6.78
N ASN A 147 9.55 21.24 -5.86
CA ASN A 147 9.94 21.10 -4.46
C ASN A 147 9.87 19.62 -4.03
N ASN A 148 11.01 19.07 -3.57
CA ASN A 148 11.09 17.67 -3.14
C ASN A 148 10.17 17.37 -1.94
N PHE A 149 10.06 18.31 -1.00
CA PHE A 149 9.17 18.16 0.15
C PHE A 149 7.69 18.23 -0.27
N GLY A 150 7.39 19.08 -1.26
CA GLY A 150 6.06 19.15 -1.84
C GLY A 150 5.64 17.83 -2.46
N ALA A 151 6.51 17.17 -3.23
CA ALA A 151 6.22 15.88 -3.83
C ALA A 151 5.89 14.79 -2.79
N ILE A 152 6.60 14.77 -1.64
CA ILE A 152 6.31 13.85 -0.55
C ILE A 152 4.96 14.17 0.09
N LEU A 153 4.71 15.45 0.40
CA LEU A 153 3.46 15.88 1.00
C LEU A 153 2.28 15.55 0.07
N GLY A 154 2.43 15.81 -1.24
CA GLY A 154 1.43 15.43 -2.23
C GLY A 154 1.18 13.92 -2.28
N GLY A 155 2.24 13.12 -2.16
CA GLY A 155 2.13 11.67 -2.06
C GLY A 155 1.29 11.24 -0.85
N PHE A 156 1.57 11.79 0.33
CA PHE A 156 0.80 11.50 1.55
C PHE A 156 -0.66 11.95 1.44
N VAL A 157 -0.91 13.17 0.97
CA VAL A 157 -2.27 13.72 0.85
C VAL A 157 -3.10 12.91 -0.12
N VAL A 158 -2.59 12.67 -1.33
CA VAL A 158 -3.34 11.93 -2.37
C VAL A 158 -3.55 10.48 -1.95
N TRP A 159 -2.55 9.84 -1.33
CA TRP A 159 -2.69 8.46 -0.84
C TRP A 159 -3.68 8.36 0.31
N PHE A 160 -3.66 9.31 1.24
CA PHE A 160 -4.63 9.41 2.32
C PHE A 160 -6.06 9.57 1.78
N LEU A 161 -6.27 10.52 0.87
CA LEU A 161 -7.57 10.71 0.22
C LEU A 161 -8.02 9.46 -0.55
N TRP A 162 -7.10 8.76 -1.20
CA TRP A 162 -7.39 7.53 -1.90
C TRP A 162 -7.87 6.40 -0.97
N ILE A 163 -7.27 6.27 0.21
CA ILE A 163 -7.67 5.27 1.21
C ILE A 163 -9.02 5.66 1.82
N GLU A 164 -9.18 6.92 2.20
CA GLU A 164 -10.35 7.42 2.90
C GLU A 164 -11.57 7.63 1.98
N ALA A 165 -11.41 7.63 0.67
CA ALA A 165 -12.50 7.84 -0.28
C ALA A 165 -13.66 6.85 -0.09
N ALA A 166 -13.38 5.58 0.17
CA ALA A 166 -14.40 4.56 0.38
C ALA A 166 -15.10 4.68 1.76
N PRO A 167 -14.40 4.78 2.91
CA PRO A 167 -15.07 4.97 4.19
C PRO A 167 -15.84 6.29 4.28
N ILE A 168 -15.31 7.38 3.72
CA ILE A 168 -16.03 8.66 3.65
C ILE A 168 -17.29 8.52 2.77
N GLY A 169 -17.19 7.86 1.62
CA GLY A 169 -18.32 7.58 0.76
C GLY A 169 -19.41 6.78 1.47
N LEU A 170 -19.05 5.72 2.20
CA LEU A 170 -19.98 4.94 3.01
C LEU A 170 -20.63 5.77 4.12
N TYR A 171 -19.85 6.61 4.80
CA TYR A 171 -20.36 7.50 5.84
C TYR A 171 -21.39 8.49 5.27
N LEU A 172 -21.11 9.11 4.13
CA LEU A 172 -22.01 10.04 3.46
C LEU A 172 -23.31 9.33 3.00
N VAL A 173 -23.19 8.13 2.42
CA VAL A 173 -24.37 7.35 2.03
C VAL A 173 -25.21 7.01 3.24
N ASN A 174 -24.62 6.56 4.34
CA ASN A 174 -25.35 6.24 5.56
C ASN A 174 -26.01 7.49 6.19
N LEU A 175 -25.33 8.64 6.13
CA LEU A 175 -25.89 9.90 6.63
C LEU A 175 -27.10 10.36 5.81
N THR A 176 -27.03 10.27 4.49
CA THR A 176 -28.11 10.67 3.57
C THR A 176 -29.29 9.69 3.57
N THR A 177 -29.03 8.42 3.91
CA THR A 177 -30.04 7.35 3.94
C THR A 177 -30.44 6.94 5.36
N ALA A 178 -30.11 7.73 6.38
CA ALA A 178 -30.38 7.44 7.80
C ALA A 178 -31.88 7.23 8.14
N GLY A 179 -32.79 7.67 7.28
CA GLY A 179 -34.25 7.46 7.42
C GLY A 179 -34.82 6.32 6.57
N LEU A 180 -34.00 5.59 5.82
CA LEU A 180 -34.43 4.51 4.93
C LEU A 180 -34.08 3.14 5.52
N GLU A 181 -34.98 2.16 5.35
CA GLU A 181 -34.67 0.76 5.72
C GLU A 181 -33.46 0.23 4.94
N ASP A 182 -32.69 -0.67 5.57
CA ASP A 182 -31.45 -1.23 5.01
C ASP A 182 -31.67 -2.01 3.70
N THR A 183 -32.90 -2.47 3.46
CA THR A 183 -33.35 -3.19 2.27
C THR A 183 -33.80 -2.28 1.13
N HIS A 184 -33.85 -0.95 1.33
CA HIS A 184 -34.35 -0.04 0.33
C HIS A 184 -33.43 0.01 -0.90
N PHE A 185 -34.02 -0.14 -2.11
CA PHE A 185 -33.30 -0.21 -3.39
C PHE A 185 -32.26 0.93 -3.58
N LEU A 186 -32.62 2.15 -3.19
CA LEU A 186 -31.71 3.31 -3.29
C LEU A 186 -30.49 3.17 -2.39
N LYS A 187 -30.66 2.67 -1.16
CA LYS A 187 -29.54 2.47 -0.22
C LYS A 187 -28.56 1.41 -0.73
N VAL A 188 -29.09 0.29 -1.19
CA VAL A 188 -28.28 -0.81 -1.75
C VAL A 188 -27.49 -0.32 -2.97
N HIS A 189 -28.13 0.39 -3.88
CA HIS A 189 -27.47 0.87 -5.11
C HIS A 189 -26.43 1.96 -4.84
N LEU A 190 -26.67 2.84 -3.86
CA LEU A 190 -25.70 3.83 -3.42
C LEU A 190 -24.48 3.17 -2.74
N ILE A 191 -24.70 2.16 -1.90
CA ILE A 191 -23.60 1.41 -1.26
C ILE A 191 -22.75 0.67 -2.31
N GLU A 192 -23.38 0.05 -3.30
CA GLU A 192 -22.66 -0.58 -4.42
C GLU A 192 -21.84 0.41 -5.25
N SER A 193 -22.24 1.67 -5.30
CA SER A 193 -21.52 2.72 -6.03
C SER A 193 -20.32 3.28 -5.27
N VAL A 194 -20.23 3.10 -3.94
CA VAL A 194 -19.14 3.63 -3.11
C VAL A 194 -17.72 3.25 -3.60
N PRO A 195 -17.43 2.01 -4.04
CA PRO A 195 -16.12 1.67 -4.60
C PRO A 195 -15.74 2.51 -5.83
N TYR A 196 -16.71 3.02 -6.56
CA TYR A 196 -16.48 3.85 -7.75
C TYR A 196 -16.07 5.28 -7.41
N PHE A 197 -16.31 5.77 -6.18
CA PHE A 197 -15.82 7.08 -5.74
C PHE A 197 -14.30 7.21 -5.84
N ARG A 198 -13.57 6.10 -5.72
CA ARG A 198 -12.11 6.07 -5.95
C ARG A 198 -11.71 6.38 -7.40
N PHE A 199 -12.61 6.22 -8.36
CA PHE A 199 -12.36 6.52 -9.77
C PHE A 199 -12.75 7.94 -10.15
N LEU A 200 -13.50 8.64 -9.29
CA LEU A 200 -13.91 10.03 -9.48
C LEU A 200 -12.86 11.03 -8.94
N MET A 201 -11.97 10.58 -8.06
CA MET A 201 -10.81 11.34 -7.58
C MET A 201 -9.60 11.10 -8.48
#